data_7e110747226ea9fc099c50fa4deb9d2c
#
_entry.id   7e110747226ea9fc099c50fa4deb9d2c
#
_cell.length_a   1.000
_cell.length_b   1.000
_cell.length_c   1.000
_cell.angle_alpha   90.00
_cell.angle_beta   90.00
_cell.angle_gamma   90.00
#
_symmetry.space_group_name_H-M   'P 1'
#
loop_
_entity.id
_entity.type
_entity.pdbx_description
1 polymer ?
#
loop_
_entity_poly.entity_id
_entity_poly.type
_entity_poly.pdbx_seq_one_letter_code
_entity_poly.pdbx_strand_id
1 'polypeptide(L)'
;MKILPGLTSTESDRIPAFVEALRRSDVRAIALFPTVLDPAERNELYRDLAAIPGLTIPHVHLRTDCTPDEMRFVAEQFGTELFNIHPRKSRHPFGEVPSDYASRVYVENVEIAPEDDELAALAGICPDYSHLESARLMGSTEYAATVERQLGSYPIGCCHVAGIRAGEPNVWNGGPDHHNFRSLADFDYMARYVDVLPARWISLELENPLDEQLEAARYLERLLGDRRRWTGRRGLSA
;
A
#
# COMPACT_ATOMS: atom_id res chain seq x y z
N MET A 1 10.52 -10.98 -0.17
CA MET A 1 9.70 -9.81 -0.47
C MET A 1 8.96 -10.07 -1.77
N LYS A 2 7.66 -9.89 -1.82
CA LYS A 2 6.82 -10.00 -3.03
C LYS A 2 6.14 -8.66 -3.28
N ILE A 3 5.92 -8.34 -4.55
CA ILE A 3 5.17 -7.15 -4.96
C ILE A 3 3.79 -7.61 -5.40
N LEU A 4 2.75 -7.05 -4.78
CA LEU A 4 1.36 -7.36 -5.05
C LEU A 4 0.77 -6.32 -5.99
N PRO A 5 0.17 -6.70 -7.13
CA PRO A 5 -0.71 -5.79 -7.84
C PRO A 5 -1.89 -5.44 -6.93
N GLY A 6 -2.37 -4.21 -7.01
CA GLY A 6 -3.45 -3.72 -6.17
C GLY A 6 -4.76 -3.53 -6.93
N LEU A 7 -5.86 -3.95 -6.34
CA LEU A 7 -7.18 -3.52 -6.74
C LEU A 7 -7.52 -2.28 -5.94
N THR A 8 -7.46 -1.12 -6.59
CA THR A 8 -7.72 0.21 -6.00
C THR A 8 -9.07 0.72 -6.50
N SER A 9 -9.89 1.23 -5.58
CA SER A 9 -11.27 1.60 -5.86
C SER A 9 -11.50 3.10 -6.13
N THR A 10 -10.45 3.91 -6.17
CA THR A 10 -10.57 5.36 -6.42
C THR A 10 -11.21 5.70 -7.76
N GLU A 11 -11.05 4.83 -8.77
CA GLU A 11 -11.85 4.81 -10.01
C GLU A 11 -12.69 3.53 -10.04
N SER A 12 -13.85 3.53 -9.38
CA SER A 12 -14.70 2.35 -9.17
C SER A 12 -15.23 1.71 -10.46
N ASP A 13 -15.34 2.46 -11.54
CA ASP A 13 -15.73 1.98 -12.87
C ASP A 13 -14.70 1.01 -13.49
N ARG A 14 -13.47 1.00 -13.01
CA ARG A 14 -12.40 0.06 -13.43
C ARG A 14 -12.44 -1.29 -12.71
N ILE A 15 -13.11 -1.39 -11.58
CA ILE A 15 -13.17 -2.62 -10.77
C ILE A 15 -13.63 -3.84 -11.58
N PRO A 16 -14.74 -3.79 -12.37
CA PRO A 16 -15.19 -4.95 -13.13
C PRO A 16 -14.16 -5.46 -14.13
N ALA A 17 -13.45 -4.55 -14.80
CA ALA A 17 -12.41 -4.90 -15.77
C ALA A 17 -11.21 -5.55 -15.08
N PHE A 18 -10.81 -5.07 -13.90
CA PHE A 18 -9.72 -5.65 -13.11
C PHE A 18 -10.08 -7.05 -12.61
N VAL A 19 -11.29 -7.25 -12.07
CA VAL A 19 -11.78 -8.56 -11.61
C VAL A 19 -11.82 -9.56 -12.77
N GLU A 20 -12.28 -9.13 -13.95
CA GLU A 20 -12.30 -10.00 -15.14
C GLU A 20 -10.88 -10.35 -15.63
N ALA A 21 -9.94 -9.40 -15.55
CA ALA A 21 -8.53 -9.67 -15.85
C ALA A 21 -7.93 -10.69 -14.87
N LEU A 22 -8.24 -10.59 -13.56
CA LEU A 22 -7.85 -11.59 -12.56
C LEU A 22 -8.40 -12.98 -12.88
N ARG A 23 -9.67 -13.09 -13.25
CA ARG A 23 -10.30 -14.37 -13.62
C ARG A 23 -9.58 -15.08 -14.78
N ARG A 24 -9.06 -14.30 -15.73
CA ARG A 24 -8.36 -14.80 -16.93
C ARG A 24 -6.87 -15.01 -16.74
N SER A 25 -6.29 -14.48 -15.66
CA SER A 25 -4.85 -14.57 -15.38
C SER A 25 -4.50 -15.71 -14.43
N ASP A 26 -3.21 -15.98 -14.29
CA ASP A 26 -2.66 -16.87 -13.25
C ASP A 26 -2.32 -16.15 -11.94
N VAL A 27 -2.66 -14.85 -11.83
CA VAL A 27 -2.45 -14.08 -10.61
C VAL A 27 -3.39 -14.57 -9.52
N ARG A 28 -2.83 -14.96 -8.37
CA ARG A 28 -3.59 -15.49 -7.22
C ARG A 28 -3.24 -14.79 -5.90
N ALA A 29 -2.53 -13.67 -5.98
CA ALA A 29 -2.27 -12.83 -4.80
C ALA A 29 -2.30 -11.36 -5.22
N ILE A 30 -3.12 -10.56 -4.56
CA ILE A 30 -3.28 -9.12 -4.77
C ILE A 30 -3.33 -8.38 -3.44
N ALA A 31 -3.12 -7.06 -3.45
CA ALA A 31 -3.54 -6.16 -2.38
C ALA A 31 -4.92 -5.57 -2.71
N LEU A 32 -5.66 -5.13 -1.70
CA LEU A 32 -6.99 -4.57 -1.86
C LEU A 32 -7.12 -3.23 -1.15
N PHE A 33 -7.57 -2.21 -1.89
CA PHE A 33 -7.78 -0.83 -1.46
C PHE A 33 -9.23 -0.39 -1.73
N PRO A 34 -10.22 -0.85 -0.93
CA PRO A 34 -11.64 -0.56 -1.16
C PRO A 34 -12.06 0.78 -0.57
N THR A 35 -11.19 1.79 -0.67
CA THR A 35 -11.22 3.03 0.10
C THR A 35 -12.38 3.97 -0.21
N VAL A 36 -12.97 3.93 -1.40
CA VAL A 36 -14.12 4.77 -1.76
C VAL A 36 -15.45 4.02 -1.80
N LEU A 37 -15.44 2.68 -1.74
CA LEU A 37 -16.64 1.86 -1.80
C LEU A 37 -17.45 1.94 -0.50
N ASP A 38 -18.76 2.02 -0.59
CA ASP A 38 -19.64 1.85 0.55
C ASP A 38 -19.72 0.37 1.00
N PRO A 39 -20.34 0.06 2.16
CA PRO A 39 -20.42 -1.33 2.64
C PRO A 39 -21.12 -2.30 1.69
N ALA A 40 -22.12 -1.85 0.93
CA ALA A 40 -22.85 -2.71 0.00
C ALA A 40 -21.98 -3.03 -1.22
N GLU A 41 -21.29 -2.02 -1.78
CA GLU A 41 -20.36 -2.16 -2.89
C GLU A 41 -19.17 -3.04 -2.50
N ARG A 42 -18.63 -2.91 -1.29
CA ARG A 42 -17.56 -3.79 -0.80
C ARG A 42 -18.02 -5.24 -0.70
N ASN A 43 -19.22 -5.47 -0.20
CA ASN A 43 -19.80 -6.82 -0.14
C ASN A 43 -20.00 -7.46 -1.53
N GLU A 44 -20.32 -6.66 -2.54
CA GLU A 44 -20.41 -7.14 -3.93
C GLU A 44 -19.03 -7.49 -4.46
N LEU A 45 -18.06 -6.61 -4.26
CA LEU A 45 -16.67 -6.86 -4.65
C LEU A 45 -16.11 -8.12 -3.98
N TYR A 46 -16.34 -8.31 -2.68
CA TYR A 46 -15.87 -9.52 -1.98
C TYR A 46 -16.48 -10.80 -2.54
N ARG A 47 -17.76 -10.79 -2.91
CA ARG A 47 -18.40 -11.96 -3.58
C ARG A 47 -17.75 -12.27 -4.92
N ASP A 48 -17.48 -11.24 -5.72
CA ASP A 48 -16.84 -11.39 -7.01
C ASP A 48 -15.41 -11.93 -6.91
N LEU A 49 -14.64 -11.44 -5.93
CA LEU A 49 -13.28 -11.91 -5.65
C LEU A 49 -13.28 -13.34 -5.07
N ALA A 50 -14.23 -13.68 -4.18
CA ALA A 50 -14.34 -15.02 -3.61
C ALA A 50 -14.71 -16.09 -4.66
N ALA A 51 -15.30 -15.69 -5.78
CA ALA A 51 -15.58 -16.57 -6.91
C ALA A 51 -14.33 -16.93 -7.74
N ILE A 52 -13.17 -16.31 -7.47
CA ILE A 52 -11.90 -16.63 -8.15
C ILE A 52 -11.16 -17.71 -7.38
N PRO A 53 -10.99 -18.92 -7.95
CA PRO A 53 -10.38 -20.03 -7.22
C PRO A 53 -8.94 -19.74 -6.79
N GLY A 54 -8.64 -19.95 -5.52
CA GLY A 54 -7.30 -19.82 -4.96
C GLY A 54 -6.78 -18.39 -4.84
N LEU A 55 -7.63 -17.38 -5.03
CA LEU A 55 -7.25 -15.97 -4.80
C LEU A 55 -6.99 -15.74 -3.31
N THR A 56 -5.88 -15.09 -3.02
CA THR A 56 -5.50 -14.60 -1.69
C THR A 56 -5.33 -13.08 -1.72
N ILE A 57 -5.62 -12.43 -0.60
CA ILE A 57 -5.45 -10.98 -0.44
C ILE A 57 -4.64 -10.75 0.85
N PRO A 58 -3.31 -10.91 0.80
CA PRO A 58 -2.47 -10.85 1.99
C PRO A 58 -2.49 -9.49 2.69
N HIS A 59 -2.78 -8.41 1.96
CA HIS A 59 -2.81 -7.05 2.47
C HIS A 59 -4.10 -6.35 2.06
N VAL A 60 -4.82 -5.78 3.04
CA VAL A 60 -6.06 -5.01 2.85
C VAL A 60 -5.93 -3.65 3.53
N HIS A 61 -6.18 -2.59 2.79
CA HIS A 61 -6.39 -1.25 3.33
C HIS A 61 -7.81 -1.13 3.87
N LEU A 62 -7.96 -0.85 5.16
CA LEU A 62 -9.27 -0.73 5.80
C LEU A 62 -9.80 0.70 5.65
N ARG A 63 -11.06 0.79 5.24
CA ARG A 63 -11.79 2.05 5.24
C ARG A 63 -12.32 2.39 6.63
N THR A 64 -12.53 3.68 6.90
CA THR A 64 -13.04 4.24 8.17
C THR A 64 -14.27 3.50 8.75
N ASP A 65 -15.16 3.01 7.89
CA ASP A 65 -16.42 2.35 8.27
C ASP A 65 -16.36 0.81 8.21
N CYS A 66 -15.17 0.23 8.01
CA CYS A 66 -15.00 -1.23 8.10
C CYS A 66 -15.29 -1.72 9.53
N THR A 67 -16.05 -2.81 9.62
CA THR A 67 -16.42 -3.40 10.90
C THR A 67 -15.48 -4.53 11.30
N PRO A 68 -15.44 -4.92 12.60
CA PRO A 68 -14.70 -6.11 13.03
C PRO A 68 -15.14 -7.39 12.31
N ASP A 69 -16.42 -7.52 11.97
CA ASP A 69 -16.92 -8.68 11.23
C ASP A 69 -16.42 -8.69 9.78
N GLU A 70 -16.32 -7.52 9.15
CA GLU A 70 -15.72 -7.38 7.82
C GLU A 70 -14.23 -7.73 7.84
N MET A 71 -13.47 -7.26 8.83
CA MET A 71 -12.06 -7.64 9.01
C MET A 71 -11.90 -9.16 9.16
N ARG A 72 -12.77 -9.79 9.98
CA ARG A 72 -12.75 -11.26 10.15
C ARG A 72 -13.07 -11.97 8.85
N PHE A 73 -14.09 -11.52 8.14
CA PHE A 73 -14.48 -12.10 6.85
C PHE A 73 -13.33 -12.09 5.85
N VAL A 74 -12.68 -10.93 5.61
CA VAL A 74 -11.58 -10.88 4.64
C VAL A 74 -10.37 -11.69 5.10
N ALA A 75 -10.10 -11.74 6.41
CA ALA A 75 -9.03 -12.56 6.95
C ALA A 75 -9.25 -14.07 6.71
N GLU A 76 -10.45 -14.56 6.93
CA GLU A 76 -10.81 -15.97 6.78
C GLU A 76 -10.98 -16.36 5.31
N GLN A 77 -11.68 -15.51 4.54
CA GLN A 77 -12.01 -15.80 3.14
C GLN A 77 -10.78 -15.73 2.21
N PHE A 78 -9.92 -14.73 2.41
CA PHE A 78 -8.82 -14.44 1.50
C PHE A 78 -7.44 -14.67 2.10
N GLY A 79 -7.37 -15.12 3.35
CA GLY A 79 -6.09 -15.33 4.03
C GLY A 79 -5.34 -14.02 4.27
N THR A 80 -6.06 -12.93 4.57
CA THR A 80 -5.43 -11.62 4.82
C THR A 80 -4.52 -11.68 6.03
N GLU A 81 -3.27 -11.35 5.83
CA GLU A 81 -2.23 -11.39 6.86
C GLU A 81 -2.10 -10.05 7.59
N LEU A 82 -2.20 -8.96 6.87
CA LEU A 82 -1.94 -7.60 7.33
C LEU A 82 -3.05 -6.66 6.88
N PHE A 83 -3.28 -5.64 7.72
CA PHE A 83 -4.15 -4.53 7.42
C PHE A 83 -3.39 -3.22 7.60
N ASN A 84 -3.78 -2.19 6.87
CA ASN A 84 -3.41 -0.83 7.20
C ASN A 84 -4.63 0.06 7.37
N ILE A 85 -4.45 1.13 8.11
CA ILE A 85 -5.44 2.14 8.43
C ILE A 85 -4.80 3.53 8.32
N HIS A 86 -5.62 4.54 8.09
CA HIS A 86 -5.20 5.92 8.23
C HIS A 86 -5.01 6.33 9.69
N PRO A 87 -4.14 7.32 9.99
CA PRO A 87 -3.96 7.86 11.32
C PRO A 87 -5.26 8.46 11.88
N ARG A 88 -5.43 8.40 13.20
CA ARG A 88 -6.62 8.94 13.87
C ARG A 88 -6.84 10.45 13.70
N LYS A 89 -5.81 11.22 13.33
CA LYS A 89 -5.92 12.65 13.03
C LYS A 89 -6.00 12.97 11.54
N SER A 90 -6.04 11.96 10.69
CA SER A 90 -6.22 12.14 9.24
C SER A 90 -7.66 12.59 8.90
N ARG A 91 -7.87 12.94 7.63
CA ARG A 91 -9.23 13.27 7.14
C ARG A 91 -10.21 12.10 7.21
N HIS A 92 -9.70 10.87 7.18
CA HIS A 92 -10.47 9.63 7.15
C HIS A 92 -9.94 8.67 8.22
N PRO A 93 -10.04 9.00 9.52
CA PRO A 93 -9.48 8.19 10.59
C PRO A 93 -10.21 6.86 10.67
N PHE A 94 -9.48 5.79 10.97
CA PHE A 94 -10.10 4.53 11.32
C PHE A 94 -10.72 4.63 12.72
N GLY A 95 -11.78 3.86 12.95
CA GLY A 95 -12.42 3.76 14.25
C GLY A 95 -11.60 2.95 15.26
N GLU A 96 -12.23 2.04 15.96
CA GLU A 96 -11.57 1.19 16.95
C GLU A 96 -11.05 -0.10 16.29
N VAL A 97 -9.75 -0.38 16.45
CA VAL A 97 -9.15 -1.65 16.03
C VAL A 97 -9.43 -2.72 17.09
N PRO A 98 -10.07 -3.86 16.73
CA PRO A 98 -10.25 -4.96 17.69
C PRO A 98 -8.89 -5.46 18.21
N SER A 99 -8.82 -5.74 19.51
CA SER A 99 -7.56 -6.08 20.20
C SER A 99 -6.87 -7.35 19.63
N ASP A 100 -7.64 -8.30 19.12
CA ASP A 100 -7.17 -9.52 18.47
C ASP A 100 -6.54 -9.28 17.09
N TYR A 101 -6.78 -8.11 16.49
CA TYR A 101 -6.17 -7.66 15.24
C TYR A 101 -5.03 -6.65 15.41
N ALA A 102 -4.84 -6.07 16.59
CA ALA A 102 -3.87 -4.99 16.81
C ALA A 102 -2.44 -5.34 16.32
N SER A 103 -2.01 -6.59 16.48
CA SER A 103 -0.69 -7.08 16.01
C SER A 103 -0.58 -7.28 14.50
N ARG A 104 -1.65 -7.03 13.74
CA ARG A 104 -1.73 -7.19 12.29
C ARG A 104 -2.12 -5.89 11.57
N VAL A 105 -2.40 -4.82 12.32
CA VAL A 105 -2.81 -3.52 11.78
C VAL A 105 -1.65 -2.54 11.87
N TYR A 106 -1.32 -1.92 10.76
CA TYR A 106 -0.27 -0.93 10.60
C TYR A 106 -0.87 0.44 10.28
N VAL A 107 -0.27 1.52 10.78
CA VAL A 107 -0.77 2.87 10.51
C VAL A 107 0.00 3.47 9.34
N GLU A 108 -0.72 4.01 8.39
CA GLU A 108 -0.17 4.61 7.17
C GLU A 108 0.21 6.08 7.38
N ASN A 109 1.22 6.56 6.69
CA ASN A 109 1.49 7.97 6.54
C ASN A 109 0.74 8.50 5.30
N VAL A 110 -0.28 9.30 5.55
CA VAL A 110 -1.08 9.99 4.52
C VAL A 110 -0.70 11.49 4.45
N GLU A 111 -1.67 12.40 4.39
CA GLU A 111 -1.40 13.85 4.47
C GLU A 111 -0.77 14.31 5.80
N ILE A 112 -0.79 13.44 6.81
CA ILE A 112 -0.13 13.63 8.11
C ILE A 112 0.71 12.40 8.47
N ALA A 113 1.74 12.59 9.29
CA ALA A 113 2.46 11.47 9.90
C ALA A 113 1.61 10.86 11.03
N PRO A 114 1.64 9.51 11.21
CA PRO A 114 1.04 8.89 12.39
C PRO A 114 1.62 9.43 13.70
N GLU A 115 0.87 9.33 14.79
CA GLU A 115 1.41 9.62 16.10
C GLU A 115 2.17 8.41 16.65
N ASP A 116 3.23 8.64 17.43
CA ASP A 116 4.09 7.56 17.94
C ASP A 116 3.33 6.58 18.85
N ASP A 117 2.33 7.06 19.59
CA ASP A 117 1.50 6.20 20.44
C ASP A 117 0.52 5.31 19.64
N GLU A 118 0.07 5.75 18.44
CA GLU A 118 -0.68 4.87 17.55
C GLU A 118 0.19 3.74 17.01
N LEU A 119 1.40 4.07 16.57
CA LEU A 119 2.36 3.07 16.05
C LEU A 119 2.75 2.06 17.15
N ALA A 120 2.90 2.53 18.40
CA ALA A 120 3.24 1.69 19.56
C ALA A 120 2.07 0.80 20.00
N ALA A 121 0.82 1.26 19.84
CA ALA A 121 -0.38 0.50 20.22
C ALA A 121 -0.76 -0.58 19.19
N LEU A 122 -0.27 -0.47 17.97
CA LEU A 122 -0.57 -1.37 16.84
C LEU A 122 0.70 -2.10 16.37
N ALA A 123 0.67 -2.71 15.20
CA ALA A 123 1.77 -3.50 14.67
C ALA A 123 2.97 -2.66 14.17
N GLY A 124 2.79 -1.34 14.00
CA GLY A 124 3.80 -0.43 13.52
C GLY A 124 3.32 0.43 12.35
N ILE A 125 4.22 0.74 11.42
CA ILE A 125 3.95 1.64 10.30
C ILE A 125 3.78 0.87 8.96
N CYS A 126 2.79 1.29 8.16
CA CYS A 126 2.66 0.98 6.74
C CYS A 126 3.08 2.22 5.93
N PRO A 127 4.35 2.37 5.53
CA PRO A 127 4.72 3.55 4.77
C PRO A 127 4.07 3.55 3.39
N ASP A 128 3.38 4.65 3.07
CA ASP A 128 3.18 5.04 1.69
C ASP A 128 4.39 5.85 1.24
N TYR A 129 5.24 5.21 0.43
CA TYR A 129 6.46 5.84 -0.06
C TYR A 129 6.19 6.91 -1.12
N SER A 130 5.06 6.85 -1.81
CA SER A 130 4.67 7.88 -2.76
C SER A 130 4.27 9.17 -2.05
N HIS A 131 3.51 9.09 -0.96
CA HIS A 131 3.20 10.24 -0.12
C HIS A 131 4.46 10.85 0.52
N LEU A 132 5.38 10.01 1.00
CA LEU A 132 6.63 10.48 1.56
C LEU A 132 7.50 11.20 0.53
N GLU A 133 7.66 10.63 -0.67
CA GLU A 133 8.44 11.26 -1.74
C GLU A 133 7.76 12.53 -2.27
N SER A 134 6.42 12.51 -2.41
CA SER A 134 5.61 13.68 -2.74
C SER A 134 5.86 14.84 -1.77
N ALA A 135 5.77 14.57 -0.47
CA ALA A 135 6.04 15.55 0.57
C ALA A 135 7.47 16.13 0.50
N ARG A 136 8.47 15.28 0.21
CA ARG A 136 9.86 15.74 -0.01
C ARG A 136 9.98 16.69 -1.19
N LEU A 137 9.38 16.33 -2.31
CA LEU A 137 9.38 17.16 -3.53
C LEU A 137 8.64 18.49 -3.35
N MET A 138 7.60 18.50 -2.50
CA MET A 138 6.86 19.71 -2.13
C MET A 138 7.53 20.54 -1.02
N GLY A 139 8.65 20.08 -0.46
CA GLY A 139 9.37 20.78 0.60
C GLY A 139 8.77 20.64 2.00
N SER A 140 7.92 19.65 2.24
CA SER A 140 7.31 19.35 3.55
C SER A 140 8.34 18.65 4.47
N THR A 141 9.39 19.37 4.86
CA THR A 141 10.56 18.81 5.54
C THR A 141 10.26 18.22 6.92
N GLU A 142 9.38 18.84 7.69
CA GLU A 142 8.99 18.38 9.04
C GLU A 142 8.25 17.02 8.96
N TYR A 143 7.28 16.93 8.05
CA TYR A 143 6.57 15.67 7.80
C TYR A 143 7.54 14.57 7.36
N ALA A 144 8.37 14.83 6.35
CA ALA A 144 9.32 13.86 5.84
C ALA A 144 10.30 13.37 6.92
N ALA A 145 10.85 14.28 7.74
CA ALA A 145 11.74 13.95 8.84
C ALA A 145 11.04 13.11 9.92
N THR A 146 9.77 13.40 10.21
CA THR A 146 8.98 12.61 11.18
C THR A 146 8.77 11.19 10.68
N VAL A 147 8.32 11.01 9.44
CA VAL A 147 8.10 9.67 8.85
C VAL A 147 9.43 8.90 8.77
N GLU A 148 10.52 9.53 8.31
CA GLU A 148 11.85 8.88 8.24
C GLU A 148 12.35 8.39 9.60
N ARG A 149 12.16 9.19 10.66
CA ARG A 149 12.45 8.75 12.04
C ARG A 149 11.62 7.55 12.43
N GLN A 150 10.32 7.55 12.08
CA GLN A 150 9.41 6.45 12.37
C GLN A 150 9.79 5.17 11.63
N LEU A 151 10.21 5.25 10.36
CA LEU A 151 10.74 4.12 9.61
C LEU A 151 11.95 3.45 10.27
N GLY A 152 12.76 4.22 11.00
CA GLY A 152 13.89 3.70 11.78
C GLY A 152 13.52 3.17 13.16
N SER A 153 12.31 3.47 13.67
CA SER A 153 11.93 3.22 15.06
C SER A 153 10.84 2.15 15.22
N TYR A 154 9.99 1.94 14.22
CA TYR A 154 8.84 1.04 14.28
C TYR A 154 8.93 -0.08 13.26
N PRO A 155 8.29 -1.25 13.52
CA PRO A 155 8.20 -2.33 12.53
C PRO A 155 7.46 -1.87 11.26
N ILE A 156 7.95 -2.32 10.09
CA ILE A 156 7.33 -2.11 8.79
C ILE A 156 6.77 -3.44 8.30
N GLY A 157 5.44 -3.61 8.29
CA GLY A 157 4.79 -4.87 7.88
C GLY A 157 4.49 -4.95 6.40
N CYS A 158 3.99 -3.88 5.85
CA CYS A 158 3.63 -3.67 4.43
C CYS A 158 3.99 -2.24 4.03
N CYS A 159 3.87 -1.94 2.76
CA CYS A 159 3.99 -0.56 2.26
C CYS A 159 3.13 -0.37 1.02
N HIS A 160 2.80 0.88 0.73
CA HIS A 160 2.17 1.29 -0.53
C HIS A 160 3.19 1.91 -1.48
N VAL A 161 2.93 1.74 -2.76
CA VAL A 161 3.73 2.31 -3.84
C VAL A 161 2.79 2.75 -4.96
N ALA A 162 2.87 4.02 -5.31
CA ALA A 162 2.18 4.63 -6.44
C ALA A 162 3.14 5.42 -7.33
N GLY A 163 2.69 5.97 -8.44
CA GLY A 163 3.55 6.71 -9.37
C GLY A 163 3.93 8.10 -8.85
N ILE A 164 5.18 8.52 -9.04
CA ILE A 164 5.63 9.89 -8.81
C ILE A 164 5.91 10.57 -10.16
N ARG A 165 5.20 11.66 -10.45
CA ARG A 165 5.37 12.44 -11.66
C ARG A 165 5.74 13.88 -11.30
N ALA A 166 7.03 14.14 -11.18
CA ALA A 166 7.53 15.47 -10.82
C ALA A 166 7.06 16.54 -11.80
N GLY A 167 6.47 17.61 -11.27
CA GLY A 167 5.91 18.72 -12.07
C GLY A 167 4.48 18.52 -12.58
N GLU A 168 3.85 17.38 -12.29
CA GLU A 168 2.44 17.12 -12.57
C GLU A 168 1.65 17.04 -11.25
N PRO A 169 0.93 18.10 -10.82
CA PRO A 169 0.14 18.05 -9.60
C PRO A 169 -1.09 17.16 -9.77
N ASN A 170 -1.36 16.31 -8.76
CA ASN A 170 -2.61 15.58 -8.70
C ASN A 170 -3.77 16.50 -8.24
N VAL A 171 -5.01 16.02 -8.42
CA VAL A 171 -6.23 16.79 -8.10
C VAL A 171 -6.59 16.77 -6.61
N TRP A 172 -5.99 15.87 -5.82
CA TRP A 172 -6.37 15.64 -4.41
C TRP A 172 -5.65 16.56 -3.44
N ASN A 173 -4.34 16.71 -3.60
CA ASN A 173 -3.49 17.49 -2.70
C ASN A 173 -2.51 18.40 -3.43
N GLY A 174 -2.49 18.38 -4.77
CA GLY A 174 -1.55 19.14 -5.61
C GLY A 174 -0.13 18.58 -5.62
N GLY A 175 0.08 17.40 -5.04
CA GLY A 175 1.36 16.71 -5.03
C GLY A 175 1.64 15.92 -6.31
N PRO A 176 2.88 15.46 -6.51
CA PRO A 176 3.29 14.69 -7.69
C PRO A 176 2.98 13.19 -7.59
N ASP A 177 2.36 12.71 -6.50
CA ASP A 177 1.94 11.33 -6.30
C ASP A 177 0.63 11.03 -7.04
N HIS A 178 0.56 9.87 -7.70
CA HIS A 178 -0.60 9.48 -8.50
C HIS A 178 -0.90 7.99 -8.35
N HIS A 179 -2.16 7.61 -8.14
CA HIS A 179 -2.59 6.21 -8.16
C HIS A 179 -2.58 5.58 -9.57
N ASN A 180 -1.85 6.19 -10.48
CA ASN A 180 -1.53 5.61 -11.79
C ASN A 180 -0.13 6.03 -12.22
N PHE A 181 0.49 5.24 -13.07
CA PHE A 181 1.75 5.60 -13.70
C PHE A 181 1.60 5.71 -15.22
N ARG A 182 2.49 6.44 -15.86
CA ARG A 182 2.61 6.57 -17.31
C ARG A 182 3.91 6.00 -17.84
N SER A 183 4.90 5.91 -16.97
CA SER A 183 6.23 5.37 -17.27
C SER A 183 6.72 4.56 -16.08
N LEU A 184 7.45 3.51 -16.34
CA LEU A 184 8.11 2.74 -15.29
C LEU A 184 9.12 3.58 -14.48
N ALA A 185 9.66 4.66 -15.07
CA ALA A 185 10.52 5.61 -14.37
C ALA A 185 9.80 6.37 -13.24
N ASP A 186 8.46 6.41 -13.25
CA ASP A 186 7.66 7.01 -12.17
C ASP A 186 7.87 6.28 -10.82
N PHE A 187 8.52 5.10 -10.84
CA PHE A 187 8.88 4.32 -9.66
C PHE A 187 10.36 4.42 -9.26
N ASP A 188 11.20 5.17 -9.98
CA ASP A 188 12.66 5.25 -9.72
C ASP A 188 12.98 5.77 -8.31
N TYR A 189 12.09 6.58 -7.73
CA TYR A 189 12.21 7.09 -6.38
C TYR A 189 12.32 5.97 -5.32
N MET A 190 11.76 4.77 -5.58
CA MET A 190 11.80 3.63 -4.68
C MET A 190 13.23 3.14 -4.40
N ALA A 191 14.19 3.46 -5.27
CA ALA A 191 15.59 3.17 -5.04
C ALA A 191 16.18 3.86 -3.80
N ARG A 192 15.52 4.94 -3.31
CA ARG A 192 15.90 5.66 -2.09
C ARG A 192 15.58 4.86 -0.82
N TYR A 193 14.51 4.07 -0.87
CA TYR A 193 13.91 3.41 0.29
C TYR A 193 14.31 1.94 0.46
N VAL A 194 15.27 1.46 -0.32
CA VAL A 194 15.65 0.03 -0.39
C VAL A 194 16.03 -0.58 0.97
N ASP A 195 16.58 0.21 1.88
CA ASP A 195 17.05 -0.25 3.20
C ASP A 195 15.93 -0.25 4.28
N VAL A 196 14.77 0.33 3.97
CA VAL A 196 13.62 0.45 4.89
C VAL A 196 12.35 -0.18 4.31
N LEU A 197 12.50 -1.19 3.45
CA LEU A 197 11.39 -1.92 2.86
C LEU A 197 10.86 -3.01 3.81
N PRO A 198 9.55 -3.33 3.76
CA PRO A 198 8.98 -4.44 4.50
C PRO A 198 9.61 -5.77 4.08
N ALA A 199 9.60 -6.74 5.00
CA ALA A 199 10.17 -8.06 4.75
C ALA A 199 9.37 -8.87 3.72
N ARG A 200 8.03 -8.69 3.66
CA ARG A 200 7.12 -9.57 2.94
C ARG A 200 6.41 -8.93 1.76
N TRP A 201 5.68 -7.85 1.94
CA TRP A 201 4.72 -7.32 0.98
C TRP A 201 4.98 -5.87 0.63
N ILE A 202 5.11 -5.59 -0.67
CA ILE A 202 4.98 -4.26 -1.27
C ILE A 202 3.68 -4.29 -2.07
N SER A 203 2.78 -3.37 -1.83
CA SER A 203 1.48 -3.31 -2.50
C SER A 203 1.43 -2.12 -3.45
N LEU A 204 1.09 -2.39 -4.70
CA LEU A 204 0.89 -1.33 -5.69
C LEU A 204 -0.50 -0.74 -5.48
N GLU A 205 -0.56 0.53 -5.09
CA GLU A 205 -1.82 1.27 -5.01
C GLU A 205 -2.06 1.99 -6.34
N LEU A 206 -2.51 1.22 -7.33
CA LEU A 206 -2.61 1.68 -8.71
C LEU A 206 -3.97 1.38 -9.33
N GLU A 207 -4.43 2.32 -10.15
CA GLU A 207 -5.63 2.22 -10.99
C GLU A 207 -5.33 1.65 -12.39
N ASN A 208 -4.06 1.45 -12.72
CA ASN A 208 -3.66 0.87 -13.99
C ASN A 208 -4.22 -0.55 -14.17
N PRO A 209 -4.48 -1.01 -15.41
CA PRO A 209 -4.85 -2.39 -15.69
C PRO A 209 -3.87 -3.40 -15.10
N LEU A 210 -4.35 -4.63 -14.84
CA LEU A 210 -3.57 -5.67 -14.16
C LEU A 210 -2.24 -5.99 -14.89
N ASP A 211 -2.25 -6.07 -16.19
CA ASP A 211 -1.06 -6.36 -17.02
C ASP A 211 0.01 -5.27 -16.89
N GLU A 212 -0.38 -4.00 -16.87
CA GLU A 212 0.52 -2.88 -16.61
C GLU A 212 1.09 -2.94 -15.19
N GLN A 213 0.26 -3.25 -14.19
CA GLN A 213 0.73 -3.41 -12.81
C GLN A 213 1.72 -4.57 -12.67
N LEU A 214 1.53 -5.67 -13.40
CA LEU A 214 2.50 -6.76 -13.44
C LEU A 214 3.82 -6.35 -14.10
N GLU A 215 3.79 -5.43 -15.07
CA GLU A 215 5.01 -4.84 -15.63
C GLU A 215 5.73 -3.96 -14.60
N ALA A 216 4.98 -3.11 -13.89
CA ALA A 216 5.51 -2.28 -12.80
C ALA A 216 6.11 -3.15 -11.68
N ALA A 217 5.45 -4.24 -11.31
CA ALA A 217 5.97 -5.17 -10.30
C ALA A 217 7.33 -5.77 -10.74
N ARG A 218 7.44 -6.25 -11.97
CA ARG A 218 8.71 -6.77 -12.52
C ARG A 218 9.81 -5.69 -12.59
N TYR A 219 9.43 -4.46 -12.90
CA TYR A 219 10.37 -3.33 -12.88
C TYR A 219 10.91 -3.08 -11.48
N LEU A 220 10.04 -2.95 -10.50
CA LEU A 220 10.41 -2.74 -9.09
C LEU A 220 11.24 -3.91 -8.53
N GLU A 221 10.93 -5.15 -8.87
CA GLU A 221 11.75 -6.31 -8.46
C GLU A 221 13.20 -6.18 -8.91
N ARG A 222 13.43 -5.75 -10.16
CA ARG A 222 14.78 -5.50 -10.69
C ARG A 222 15.43 -4.31 -9.98
N LEU A 223 14.74 -3.17 -9.92
CA LEU A 223 15.25 -1.94 -9.34
C LEU A 223 15.73 -2.15 -7.88
N LEU A 224 14.88 -2.80 -7.08
CA LEU A 224 15.15 -3.03 -5.66
C LEU A 224 16.14 -4.18 -5.44
N GLY A 225 16.11 -5.22 -6.27
CA GLY A 225 17.02 -6.36 -6.20
C GLY A 225 18.45 -5.97 -6.54
N ASP A 226 18.69 -5.16 -7.56
CA ASP A 226 20.02 -4.69 -7.96
C ASP A 226 20.61 -3.76 -6.89
N ARG A 227 19.82 -2.89 -6.30
CA ARG A 227 20.27 -1.98 -5.22
C ARG A 227 20.65 -2.73 -3.95
N ARG A 228 19.87 -3.72 -3.52
CA ARG A 228 20.22 -4.55 -2.34
C ARG A 228 21.54 -5.30 -2.52
N ARG A 229 21.84 -5.78 -3.71
CA ARG A 229 23.13 -6.43 -4.02
C ARG A 229 24.30 -5.45 -3.93
N TRP A 230 24.08 -4.20 -4.28
CA TRP A 230 25.11 -3.17 -4.26
C TRP A 230 25.40 -2.63 -2.86
N THR A 231 24.38 -2.40 -2.04
CA THR A 231 24.53 -1.97 -0.64
C THR A 231 25.18 -3.08 0.22
N GLY A 232 24.80 -4.35 -0.01
CA GLY A 232 25.43 -5.49 0.67
C GLY A 232 26.92 -5.65 0.38
N ARG A 233 27.44 -5.19 -0.76
CA ARG A 233 28.87 -5.22 -1.09
C ARG A 233 29.69 -4.14 -0.38
N ARG A 234 29.07 -3.03 0.04
CA ARG A 234 29.74 -1.98 0.81
C ARG A 234 29.93 -2.35 2.29
N GLY A 235 29.11 -3.21 2.85
CA GLY A 235 29.19 -3.67 4.22
C GLY A 235 30.25 -4.75 4.48
N LEU A 236 30.92 -5.27 3.44
CA LEU A 236 31.94 -6.31 3.56
C LEU A 236 33.39 -5.77 3.43
N SER A 237 33.55 -4.45 3.37
CA SER A 237 34.87 -3.79 3.28
C SER A 237 35.05 -2.77 4.40
N ALA A 238 35.02 -3.25 5.65
CA ALA A 238 35.46 -2.53 6.84
C ALA A 238 36.17 -3.48 7.81
#